data_e67cebeede84644f649d1e3c7d450534
#
_entry.id   e67cebeede84644f649d1e3c7d450534
#
_cell.length_a   1.000
_cell.length_b   1.000
_cell.length_c   1.000
_cell.angle_alpha   90.00
_cell.angle_beta   90.00
_cell.angle_gamma   90.00
#
_symmetry.space_group_name_H-M   'P 1'
#
loop_
_entity.id
_entity.type
_entity.pdbx_description
1 polymer ?
#
loop_
_entity_poly.entity_id
_entity_poly.type
_entity_poly.pdbx_seq_one_letter_code
_entity_poly.pdbx_strand_id
1 'polypeptide(L)'
;MCGIVGFTAPGQDPAAAKQIVQGMADLIRHRGPDGEGCYADGTAALGHRRLSVIDLAGGGQPMLNEDGTLVVVFNGEIYNYKTLRARLQQRGHTFATDSDTEVLLHGYEEWGRDLPCRLRGMFAFAVWDRTRGTLFCARDLFGIKPLCYYKKGETLLFASEIKAFLAHPAFEKRLNEARLPDWLSMEYLPDAETLFTGVYELPPAHTLTWQAGRVTLARYAAPRFQAKRGRSLRAWAREIGDAVAESADAHRIADVEVGCFLSGGVDSSLITCEMARRQPAVQCFSVGYAEEAYSELPAARAAAQALGVPLTETTVTADDFFAANRAIQWYLDEPMPNPAEVPLYFLCKAARQRVKVVLSGEGADELFGGYPLYRQAVWAERWQKMPRAVRRALAALLPGCGLLHRGALPRWQRSARANYVFETTQERDKYLKRDYCAPTPAQRCKPYFDAVRGLDEPTAVQWVDWQTWLPRDILRKADRMSMAHSLELRVPFLDRQVLAAAQALPRRYRCTGRRGKIALRAAAARRLPPQLADAPKRGFPVPLADWLRQEKYYALVKAKLTGPVAEHFFDTGALCALLDAHRAGKTNAMTKLWAFYCFIEWYEVYFTGKIPPDL
;
A
#
# COMPACT_ATOMS: atom_id res chain seq x y z
N MET A 1 -10.18 3.23 -11.22
CA MET A 1 -9.62 4.14 -10.17
C MET A 1 -9.26 5.48 -10.75
N CYS A 2 -9.21 6.52 -9.93
CA CYS A 2 -9.10 7.90 -10.37
C CYS A 2 -7.94 8.63 -9.68
N GLY A 3 -7.73 9.88 -10.03
CA GLY A 3 -6.91 10.83 -9.30
C GLY A 3 -7.78 11.96 -8.76
N ILE A 4 -7.67 12.28 -7.48
CA ILE A 4 -8.34 13.43 -6.88
C ILE A 4 -7.32 14.43 -6.37
N VAL A 5 -7.63 15.69 -6.53
CA VAL A 5 -6.85 16.83 -6.04
C VAL A 5 -7.79 17.93 -5.56
N GLY A 6 -7.31 18.82 -4.73
CA GLY A 6 -8.04 20.01 -4.37
C GLY A 6 -7.35 20.82 -3.29
N PHE A 7 -7.90 21.99 -3.04
CA PHE A 7 -7.43 22.86 -1.99
C PHE A 7 -8.55 23.77 -1.48
N THR A 8 -8.31 24.35 -0.30
CA THR A 8 -9.14 25.44 0.24
C THR A 8 -8.28 26.68 0.37
N ALA A 9 -8.77 27.81 -0.14
CA ALA A 9 -8.11 29.11 -0.07
C ALA A 9 -9.17 30.21 -0.06
N PRO A 10 -9.67 30.62 1.13
CA PRO A 10 -10.72 31.65 1.24
C PRO A 10 -10.34 32.95 0.55
N GLY A 11 -11.27 33.53 -0.23
CA GLY A 11 -11.08 34.80 -0.94
C GLY A 11 -10.29 34.71 -2.25
N GLN A 12 -9.97 33.52 -2.74
CA GLN A 12 -9.29 33.36 -4.03
C GLN A 12 -10.27 33.51 -5.20
N ASP A 13 -9.81 34.16 -6.28
CA ASP A 13 -10.57 34.22 -7.54
C ASP A 13 -10.85 32.81 -8.09
N PRO A 14 -12.13 32.47 -8.37
CA PRO A 14 -12.50 31.15 -8.86
C PRO A 14 -11.81 30.74 -10.18
N ALA A 15 -11.55 31.68 -11.09
CA ALA A 15 -10.90 31.38 -12.34
C ALA A 15 -9.41 31.00 -12.13
N ALA A 16 -8.70 31.74 -11.27
CA ALA A 16 -7.33 31.42 -10.87
C ALA A 16 -7.27 30.09 -10.09
N ALA A 17 -8.22 29.85 -9.18
CA ALA A 17 -8.32 28.60 -8.44
C ALA A 17 -8.52 27.40 -9.37
N LYS A 18 -9.36 27.56 -10.41
CA LYS A 18 -9.60 26.52 -11.43
C LYS A 18 -8.34 26.20 -12.23
N GLN A 19 -7.54 27.20 -12.61
CA GLN A 19 -6.27 26.98 -13.31
C GLN A 19 -5.26 26.21 -12.43
N ILE A 20 -5.17 26.57 -11.16
CA ILE A 20 -4.26 25.90 -10.23
C ILE A 20 -4.66 24.44 -10.03
N VAL A 21 -5.95 24.15 -9.76
CA VAL A 21 -6.42 22.79 -9.55
C VAL A 21 -6.32 21.93 -10.81
N GLN A 22 -6.48 22.54 -11.99
CA GLN A 22 -6.22 21.87 -13.27
C GLN A 22 -4.74 21.46 -13.37
N GLY A 23 -3.79 22.35 -13.09
CA GLY A 23 -2.36 22.04 -13.08
C GLY A 23 -2.01 20.94 -12.08
N MET A 24 -2.67 20.92 -10.91
CA MET A 24 -2.52 19.83 -9.94
C MET A 24 -3.03 18.50 -10.49
N ALA A 25 -4.18 18.51 -11.19
CA ALA A 25 -4.76 17.31 -11.80
C ALA A 25 -3.91 16.79 -12.97
N ASP A 26 -3.28 17.69 -13.75
CA ASP A 26 -2.42 17.30 -14.87
C ASP A 26 -1.22 16.45 -14.44
N LEU A 27 -0.62 16.75 -13.29
CA LEU A 27 0.51 15.98 -12.75
C LEU A 27 0.15 14.54 -12.35
N ILE A 28 -1.14 14.23 -12.24
CA ILE A 28 -1.63 12.88 -11.92
C ILE A 28 -2.52 12.30 -13.04
N ARG A 29 -2.35 12.78 -14.28
CA ARG A 29 -3.11 12.32 -15.46
C ARG A 29 -3.03 10.82 -15.69
N HIS A 30 -1.87 10.21 -15.39
CA HIS A 30 -1.66 8.76 -15.51
C HIS A 30 -2.66 7.94 -14.68
N ARG A 31 -3.21 8.48 -13.59
CA ARG A 31 -4.21 7.78 -12.77
C ARG A 31 -5.56 7.63 -13.49
N GLY A 32 -5.92 8.60 -14.32
CA GLY A 32 -7.22 8.60 -14.99
C GLY A 32 -7.17 9.34 -16.32
N PRO A 33 -6.80 8.65 -17.40
CA PRO A 33 -6.67 9.28 -18.72
C PRO A 33 -8.00 9.42 -19.47
N ASP A 34 -9.09 8.80 -19.00
CA ASP A 34 -10.35 8.68 -19.72
C ASP A 34 -11.22 9.96 -19.61
N GLY A 35 -10.97 10.80 -18.60
CA GLY A 35 -11.71 12.04 -18.40
C GLY A 35 -11.11 12.94 -17.34
N GLU A 36 -11.55 14.18 -17.32
CA GLU A 36 -11.13 15.20 -16.34
C GLU A 36 -12.28 16.12 -15.98
N GLY A 37 -12.17 16.78 -14.85
CA GLY A 37 -13.08 17.82 -14.42
C GLY A 37 -12.53 18.65 -13.27
N CYS A 38 -12.94 19.93 -13.25
CA CYS A 38 -12.54 20.87 -12.21
C CYS A 38 -13.74 21.71 -11.78
N TYR A 39 -13.89 21.88 -10.47
CA TYR A 39 -14.79 22.81 -9.83
C TYR A 39 -13.97 23.83 -9.03
N ALA A 40 -14.42 25.06 -8.98
CA ALA A 40 -13.88 26.08 -8.07
C ALA A 40 -14.96 27.10 -7.70
N ASP A 41 -14.89 27.56 -6.45
CA ASP A 41 -15.62 28.73 -5.96
C ASP A 41 -14.66 29.66 -5.19
N GLY A 42 -15.18 30.64 -4.48
CA GLY A 42 -14.34 31.60 -3.73
C GLY A 42 -13.63 31.02 -2.49
N THR A 43 -13.75 29.73 -2.22
CA THR A 43 -13.17 29.09 -1.00
C THR A 43 -12.50 27.76 -1.30
N ALA A 44 -13.05 26.94 -2.18
CA ALA A 44 -12.51 25.61 -2.48
C ALA A 44 -12.38 25.37 -3.98
N ALA A 45 -11.38 24.57 -4.35
CA ALA A 45 -11.22 24.05 -5.69
C ALA A 45 -10.96 22.54 -5.62
N LEU A 46 -11.67 21.77 -6.48
CA LEU A 46 -11.59 20.32 -6.58
C LEU A 46 -11.33 19.91 -8.02
N GLY A 47 -10.43 18.95 -8.22
CA GLY A 47 -10.07 18.42 -9.52
C GLY A 47 -10.08 16.90 -9.52
N HIS A 48 -10.38 16.34 -10.68
CA HIS A 48 -10.52 14.90 -10.88
C HIS A 48 -9.90 14.43 -12.18
N ARG A 49 -9.23 13.28 -12.14
CA ARG A 49 -8.78 12.49 -13.29
C ARG A 49 -9.46 11.15 -13.25
N ARG A 50 -10.24 10.84 -14.31
CA ARG A 50 -11.11 9.67 -14.34
C ARG A 50 -10.50 8.49 -15.11
N LEU A 51 -10.47 7.32 -14.45
CA LEU A 51 -10.41 6.03 -15.12
C LEU A 51 -11.83 5.43 -15.07
N SER A 52 -12.50 5.34 -16.22
CA SER A 52 -13.88 4.89 -16.30
C SER A 52 -14.00 3.39 -16.16
N VAL A 53 -14.63 2.93 -15.06
CA VAL A 53 -14.84 1.53 -14.69
C VAL A 53 -16.32 1.22 -14.46
N ILE A 54 -17.05 2.09 -13.76
CA ILE A 54 -18.50 2.02 -13.54
C ILE A 54 -19.15 3.26 -14.12
N ASP A 55 -20.32 3.09 -14.75
CA ASP A 55 -21.08 4.13 -15.44
C ASP A 55 -20.20 4.95 -16.39
N LEU A 56 -19.80 4.32 -17.49
CA LEU A 56 -18.79 4.88 -18.41
C LEU A 56 -19.19 6.25 -18.95
N ALA A 57 -20.47 6.53 -19.09
CA ALA A 57 -21.01 7.79 -19.63
C ALA A 57 -21.36 8.81 -18.54
N GLY A 58 -22.04 8.39 -17.45
CA GLY A 58 -22.64 9.29 -16.45
C GLY A 58 -21.77 9.65 -15.25
N GLY A 59 -20.73 8.87 -14.96
CA GLY A 59 -19.92 9.03 -13.76
C GLY A 59 -18.87 10.15 -13.79
N GLY A 60 -19.14 11.29 -14.46
CA GLY A 60 -18.27 12.48 -14.48
C GLY A 60 -18.08 13.09 -13.09
N GLN A 61 -16.87 13.61 -12.82
CA GLN A 61 -16.52 14.26 -11.55
C GLN A 61 -15.67 15.51 -11.81
N PRO A 62 -15.71 16.56 -10.93
CA PRO A 62 -16.49 16.67 -9.69
C PRO A 62 -18.00 16.57 -9.91
N MET A 63 -18.70 15.81 -9.03
CA MET A 63 -20.14 15.59 -9.11
C MET A 63 -20.85 16.46 -8.09
N LEU A 64 -21.97 17.07 -8.48
CA LEU A 64 -22.80 17.92 -7.63
C LEU A 64 -24.10 17.20 -7.28
N ASN A 65 -24.68 17.51 -6.12
CA ASN A 65 -26.06 17.15 -5.82
C ASN A 65 -27.04 18.09 -6.56
N GLU A 66 -28.34 17.85 -6.45
CA GLU A 66 -29.41 18.49 -7.26
C GLU A 66 -29.47 20.01 -7.09
N ASP A 67 -29.19 20.51 -5.88
CA ASP A 67 -29.24 21.94 -5.55
C ASP A 67 -27.85 22.62 -5.65
N GLY A 68 -26.81 21.86 -5.98
CA GLY A 68 -25.44 22.34 -6.12
C GLY A 68 -24.77 22.75 -4.80
N THR A 69 -25.32 22.35 -3.65
CA THR A 69 -24.75 22.67 -2.33
C THR A 69 -23.58 21.76 -1.94
N LEU A 70 -23.52 20.57 -2.48
CA LEU A 70 -22.44 19.60 -2.27
C LEU A 70 -21.68 19.31 -3.55
N VAL A 71 -20.37 19.20 -3.44
CA VAL A 71 -19.47 18.80 -4.55
C VAL A 71 -18.56 17.68 -4.08
N VAL A 72 -18.51 16.56 -4.80
CA VAL A 72 -17.66 15.42 -4.46
C VAL A 72 -16.61 15.11 -5.53
N VAL A 73 -15.41 14.73 -5.09
CA VAL A 73 -14.40 14.02 -5.88
C VAL A 73 -14.03 12.73 -5.17
N PHE A 74 -13.91 11.65 -5.94
CA PHE A 74 -13.79 10.30 -5.42
C PHE A 74 -12.77 9.47 -6.23
N ASN A 75 -11.89 8.78 -5.52
CA ASN A 75 -11.00 7.76 -6.04
C ASN A 75 -11.26 6.46 -5.31
N GLY A 76 -11.90 5.51 -5.97
CA GLY A 76 -12.21 4.21 -5.36
C GLY A 76 -13.37 3.48 -6.00
N GLU A 77 -13.92 2.53 -5.25
CA GLU A 77 -15.09 1.71 -5.57
C GLU A 77 -15.90 1.45 -4.30
N ILE A 78 -17.21 1.67 -4.34
CA ILE A 78 -18.14 1.40 -3.24
C ILE A 78 -18.93 0.13 -3.57
N TYR A 79 -18.46 -1.02 -3.15
CA TYR A 79 -19.02 -2.32 -3.51
C TYR A 79 -20.47 -2.53 -3.04
N ASN A 80 -20.93 -1.85 -2.00
CA ASN A 80 -22.31 -1.92 -1.52
C ASN A 80 -23.19 -0.76 -2.03
N TYR A 81 -22.77 -0.03 -3.09
CA TYR A 81 -23.46 1.16 -3.57
C TYR A 81 -24.95 0.90 -3.95
N LYS A 82 -25.26 -0.24 -4.60
CA LYS A 82 -26.64 -0.60 -4.96
C LYS A 82 -27.56 -0.71 -3.74
N THR A 83 -27.04 -1.31 -2.66
CA THR A 83 -27.78 -1.43 -1.39
C THR A 83 -27.98 -0.08 -0.71
N LEU A 84 -26.94 0.77 -0.73
CA LEU A 84 -27.01 2.11 -0.17
C LEU A 84 -27.96 3.00 -0.98
N ARG A 85 -27.89 2.94 -2.32
CA ARG A 85 -28.79 3.65 -3.26
C ARG A 85 -30.25 3.31 -2.96
N ALA A 86 -30.61 2.03 -2.89
CA ALA A 86 -31.98 1.61 -2.58
C ALA A 86 -32.47 2.16 -1.21
N ARG A 87 -31.57 2.18 -0.22
CA ARG A 87 -31.88 2.72 1.11
C ARG A 87 -32.04 4.25 1.10
N LEU A 88 -31.25 4.97 0.33
CA LEU A 88 -31.33 6.43 0.18
C LEU A 88 -32.60 6.82 -0.60
N GLN A 89 -32.94 6.07 -1.66
CA GLN A 89 -34.20 6.29 -2.41
C GLN A 89 -35.45 6.08 -1.51
N GLN A 90 -35.43 5.10 -0.61
CA GLN A 90 -36.50 4.94 0.40
C GLN A 90 -36.61 6.13 1.36
N ARG A 91 -35.59 6.97 1.45
CA ARG A 91 -35.55 8.18 2.28
C ARG A 91 -35.82 9.46 1.48
N GLY A 92 -36.15 9.32 0.20
CA GLY A 92 -36.57 10.42 -0.67
C GLY A 92 -35.47 10.98 -1.57
N HIS A 93 -34.24 10.44 -1.52
CA HIS A 93 -33.19 10.89 -2.43
C HIS A 93 -33.43 10.39 -3.86
N THR A 94 -33.17 11.25 -4.85
CA THR A 94 -33.28 10.96 -6.27
C THR A 94 -31.87 10.81 -6.86
N PHE A 95 -31.67 9.85 -7.75
CA PHE A 95 -30.38 9.57 -8.38
C PHE A 95 -30.44 9.86 -9.87
N ALA A 96 -29.49 10.62 -10.39
CA ALA A 96 -29.38 11.00 -11.78
C ALA A 96 -28.47 10.07 -12.60
N THR A 97 -27.55 9.33 -11.93
CA THR A 97 -26.53 8.48 -12.55
C THR A 97 -26.61 7.05 -12.02
N ASP A 98 -25.92 6.12 -12.66
CA ASP A 98 -25.72 4.75 -12.15
C ASP A 98 -24.37 4.57 -11.43
N SER A 99 -23.64 5.68 -11.24
CA SER A 99 -22.34 5.71 -10.58
C SER A 99 -22.45 5.43 -9.09
N ASP A 100 -21.46 4.75 -8.55
CA ASP A 100 -21.27 4.57 -7.12
C ASP A 100 -20.84 5.89 -6.42
N THR A 101 -20.36 6.88 -7.18
CA THR A 101 -19.98 8.21 -6.67
C THR A 101 -21.16 8.97 -6.11
N GLU A 102 -22.34 8.89 -6.73
CA GLU A 102 -23.54 9.64 -6.30
C GLU A 102 -24.03 9.20 -4.92
N VAL A 103 -23.78 7.93 -4.54
CA VAL A 103 -24.07 7.44 -3.19
C VAL A 103 -23.31 8.21 -2.11
N LEU A 104 -22.14 8.79 -2.44
CA LEU A 104 -21.37 9.61 -1.49
C LEU A 104 -22.02 10.97 -1.22
N LEU A 105 -22.63 11.60 -2.23
CA LEU A 105 -23.37 12.86 -2.06
C LEU A 105 -24.58 12.66 -1.18
N HIS A 106 -25.53 11.82 -1.57
CA HIS A 106 -26.74 11.56 -0.82
C HIS A 106 -26.48 10.88 0.54
N GLY A 107 -25.41 10.06 0.61
CA GLY A 107 -24.97 9.49 1.87
C GLY A 107 -24.40 10.53 2.84
N TYR A 108 -23.73 11.58 2.33
CA TYR A 108 -23.24 12.68 3.17
C TYR A 108 -24.39 13.58 3.64
N GLU A 109 -25.37 13.84 2.80
CA GLU A 109 -26.61 14.54 3.19
C GLU A 109 -27.31 13.83 4.36
N GLU A 110 -27.49 12.52 4.23
CA GLU A 110 -28.25 11.72 5.19
C GLU A 110 -27.49 11.39 6.47
N TRP A 111 -26.18 11.10 6.37
CA TRP A 111 -25.39 10.57 7.49
C TRP A 111 -24.21 11.44 7.90
N GLY A 112 -23.94 12.50 7.16
CA GLY A 112 -22.84 13.42 7.46
C GLY A 112 -21.49 12.69 7.63
N ARG A 113 -20.84 12.98 8.75
CA ARG A 113 -19.51 12.41 9.08
C ARG A 113 -19.53 10.90 9.36
N ASP A 114 -20.69 10.29 9.56
CA ASP A 114 -20.84 8.84 9.78
C ASP A 114 -20.93 8.03 8.48
N LEU A 115 -20.98 8.68 7.33
CA LEU A 115 -20.99 8.03 6.02
C LEU A 115 -19.90 6.95 5.88
N PRO A 116 -18.60 7.18 6.19
CA PRO A 116 -17.56 6.17 5.99
C PRO A 116 -17.79 4.86 6.77
N CYS A 117 -18.55 4.92 7.90
CA CYS A 117 -18.91 3.73 8.66
C CYS A 117 -19.86 2.79 7.91
N ARG A 118 -20.58 3.29 6.91
CA ARG A 118 -21.60 2.53 6.13
C ARG A 118 -21.04 1.98 4.81
N LEU A 119 -19.93 2.53 4.34
CA LEU A 119 -19.32 2.16 3.08
C LEU A 119 -18.60 0.81 3.19
N ARG A 120 -18.78 -0.04 2.20
CA ARG A 120 -17.95 -1.21 1.92
C ARG A 120 -17.26 -0.96 0.60
N GLY A 121 -15.95 -0.79 0.62
CA GLY A 121 -15.19 -0.44 -0.57
C GLY A 121 -13.75 -0.07 -0.26
N MET A 122 -13.06 0.31 -1.29
CA MET A 122 -11.75 0.94 -1.26
C MET A 122 -11.92 2.40 -1.73
N PHE A 123 -11.54 3.36 -0.90
CA PHE A 123 -11.87 4.75 -1.21
C PHE A 123 -10.96 5.80 -0.58
N ALA A 124 -10.79 6.88 -1.31
CA ALA A 124 -10.45 8.20 -0.82
C ALA A 124 -11.39 9.19 -1.51
N PHE A 125 -12.09 10.03 -0.76
CA PHE A 125 -12.97 11.04 -1.31
C PHE A 125 -12.90 12.35 -0.54
N ALA A 126 -13.32 13.43 -1.20
CA ALA A 126 -13.52 14.73 -0.59
C ALA A 126 -14.88 15.27 -1.00
N VAL A 127 -15.65 15.75 -0.01
CA VAL A 127 -16.93 16.45 -0.18
C VAL A 127 -16.74 17.89 0.26
N TRP A 128 -17.02 18.85 -0.62
CA TRP A 128 -17.12 20.25 -0.31
C TRP A 128 -18.58 20.61 -0.03
N ASP A 129 -18.88 20.96 1.21
CA ASP A 129 -20.18 21.45 1.67
C ASP A 129 -20.15 22.99 1.66
N ARG A 130 -20.77 23.57 0.63
CA ARG A 130 -20.81 25.02 0.39
C ARG A 130 -21.61 25.75 1.45
N THR A 131 -22.67 25.13 1.97
CA THR A 131 -23.55 25.74 2.97
C THR A 131 -22.87 25.88 4.33
N ARG A 132 -22.06 24.88 4.69
CA ARG A 132 -21.30 24.87 5.95
C ARG A 132 -19.88 25.41 5.83
N GLY A 133 -19.41 25.70 4.60
CA GLY A 133 -18.03 26.07 4.35
C GLY A 133 -17.06 25.00 4.85
N THR A 134 -17.36 23.72 4.60
CA THR A 134 -16.64 22.58 5.19
C THR A 134 -16.13 21.66 4.08
N LEU A 135 -14.84 21.37 4.09
CA LEU A 135 -14.27 20.27 3.31
C LEU A 135 -14.14 19.03 4.19
N PHE A 136 -14.83 17.96 3.80
CA PHE A 136 -14.79 16.66 4.47
C PHE A 136 -14.10 15.62 3.59
N CYS A 137 -13.01 15.04 4.07
CA CYS A 137 -12.29 13.96 3.38
C CYS A 137 -12.36 12.67 4.19
N ALA A 138 -12.37 11.53 3.51
CA ALA A 138 -12.30 10.22 4.17
C ALA A 138 -11.40 9.26 3.38
N ARG A 139 -10.71 8.37 4.10
CA ARG A 139 -9.88 7.30 3.56
C ARG A 139 -10.35 5.95 4.09
N ASP A 140 -10.34 4.93 3.25
CA ASP A 140 -10.86 3.60 3.58
C ASP A 140 -10.16 2.91 4.78
N LEU A 141 -10.75 1.79 5.20
CA LEU A 141 -10.41 1.06 6.40
C LEU A 141 -8.93 0.62 6.48
N PHE A 142 -8.32 0.28 5.34
CA PHE A 142 -6.95 -0.21 5.24
C PHE A 142 -5.99 0.82 4.64
N GLY A 143 -6.52 1.94 4.11
CA GLY A 143 -5.74 2.91 3.34
C GLY A 143 -5.36 2.38 1.95
N ILE A 144 -6.24 1.59 1.32
CA ILE A 144 -6.04 1.04 -0.02
C ILE A 144 -5.88 2.18 -1.02
N LYS A 145 -6.74 3.20 -0.91
CA LYS A 145 -6.61 4.40 -1.75
C LYS A 145 -5.82 5.48 -1.03
N PRO A 146 -4.86 6.11 -1.73
CA PRO A 146 -4.02 7.15 -1.15
C PRO A 146 -4.77 8.46 -0.98
N LEU A 147 -4.45 9.17 0.08
CA LEU A 147 -4.86 10.56 0.32
C LEU A 147 -3.81 11.29 1.14
N CYS A 148 -3.12 12.22 0.50
CA CYS A 148 -2.13 13.09 1.12
C CYS A 148 -2.73 14.47 1.36
N TYR A 149 -2.21 15.20 2.36
CA TYR A 149 -2.59 16.58 2.62
C TYR A 149 -1.39 17.43 3.08
N TYR A 150 -1.46 18.72 2.79
CA TYR A 150 -0.49 19.73 3.20
C TYR A 150 -1.25 20.96 3.70
N LYS A 151 -0.83 21.55 4.82
CA LYS A 151 -1.47 22.74 5.40
C LYS A 151 -0.46 23.86 5.57
N LYS A 152 -0.79 25.05 5.05
CA LYS A 152 -0.03 26.28 5.25
C LYS A 152 -0.98 27.45 5.55
N GLY A 153 -0.90 28.00 6.76
CA GLY A 153 -1.87 29.00 7.20
C GLY A 153 -3.30 28.43 7.20
N GLU A 154 -4.23 29.10 6.52
CA GLU A 154 -5.60 28.65 6.34
C GLU A 154 -5.79 27.70 5.15
N THR A 155 -4.84 27.69 4.23
CA THR A 155 -4.87 26.85 3.03
C THR A 155 -4.59 25.39 3.36
N LEU A 156 -5.47 24.50 2.90
CA LEU A 156 -5.30 23.06 2.93
C LEU A 156 -5.24 22.54 1.49
N LEU A 157 -4.21 21.78 1.14
CA LEU A 157 -4.13 21.02 -0.09
C LEU A 157 -4.39 19.54 0.21
N PHE A 158 -5.08 18.83 -0.70
CA PHE A 158 -5.20 17.38 -0.66
C PHE A 158 -5.03 16.77 -2.06
N ALA A 159 -4.50 15.57 -2.12
CA ALA A 159 -4.32 14.86 -3.38
C ALA A 159 -4.17 13.35 -3.19
N SER A 160 -4.43 12.60 -4.26
CA SER A 160 -4.05 11.18 -4.34
C SER A 160 -2.53 10.99 -4.35
N GLU A 161 -1.77 11.93 -4.91
CA GLU A 161 -0.31 11.87 -5.04
C GLU A 161 0.33 13.20 -4.65
N ILE A 162 1.50 13.13 -3.97
CA ILE A 162 2.21 14.32 -3.46
C ILE A 162 2.66 15.24 -4.60
N LYS A 163 3.05 14.66 -5.76
CA LYS A 163 3.49 15.45 -6.92
C LYS A 163 2.47 16.48 -7.40
N ALA A 164 1.19 16.24 -7.16
CA ALA A 164 0.14 17.20 -7.50
C ALA A 164 0.32 18.55 -6.79
N PHE A 165 0.90 18.55 -5.58
CA PHE A 165 1.16 19.79 -4.84
C PHE A 165 2.22 20.67 -5.50
N LEU A 166 3.09 20.11 -6.37
CA LEU A 166 4.13 20.87 -7.07
C LEU A 166 3.56 21.99 -7.97
N ALA A 167 2.30 21.84 -8.41
CA ALA A 167 1.63 22.87 -9.20
C ALA A 167 0.97 23.97 -8.37
N HIS A 168 0.89 23.83 -7.03
CA HIS A 168 0.22 24.81 -6.18
C HIS A 168 1.22 25.83 -5.60
N PRO A 169 1.00 27.16 -5.74
CA PRO A 169 1.98 28.18 -5.34
C PRO A 169 2.25 28.25 -3.82
N ALA A 170 1.32 27.77 -2.98
CA ALA A 170 1.53 27.73 -1.54
C ALA A 170 2.41 26.53 -1.08
N PHE A 171 2.68 25.56 -1.95
CA PHE A 171 3.47 24.40 -1.59
C PHE A 171 4.97 24.72 -1.57
N GLU A 172 5.61 24.44 -0.46
CA GLU A 172 7.05 24.55 -0.30
C GLU A 172 7.69 23.17 -0.36
N LYS A 173 8.32 22.87 -1.48
CA LYS A 173 9.01 21.60 -1.67
C LYS A 173 10.32 21.58 -0.86
N ARG A 174 10.31 20.93 0.29
CA ARG A 174 11.47 20.74 1.17
C ARG A 174 11.56 19.31 1.66
N LEU A 175 12.77 18.75 1.67
CA LEU A 175 13.04 17.45 2.25
C LEU A 175 12.85 17.48 3.77
N ASN A 176 12.18 16.49 4.32
CA ASN A 176 12.11 16.23 5.75
C ASN A 176 13.33 15.38 6.17
N GLU A 177 14.51 16.03 6.17
CA GLU A 177 15.79 15.35 6.44
C GLU A 177 15.80 14.61 7.79
N ALA A 178 15.10 15.13 8.80
CA ALA A 178 15.03 14.51 10.12
C ALA A 178 14.42 13.10 10.09
N ARG A 179 13.70 12.75 9.01
CA ARG A 179 13.08 11.43 8.83
C ARG A 179 13.91 10.47 7.98
N LEU A 180 15.00 10.93 7.38
CA LEU A 180 15.90 10.10 6.57
C LEU A 180 16.42 8.87 7.33
N PRO A 181 16.86 8.95 8.60
CA PRO A 181 17.31 7.77 9.35
C PRO A 181 16.21 6.74 9.59
N ASP A 182 14.96 7.18 9.83
CA ASP A 182 13.82 6.29 10.01
C ASP A 182 13.54 5.54 8.70
N TRP A 183 13.47 6.29 7.59
CA TRP A 183 13.23 5.73 6.26
C TRP A 183 14.34 4.73 5.85
N LEU A 184 15.61 5.08 6.03
CA LEU A 184 16.74 4.17 5.74
C LEU A 184 16.66 2.86 6.53
N SER A 185 16.12 2.87 7.74
CA SER A 185 16.03 1.67 8.58
C SER A 185 14.85 0.78 8.22
N MET A 186 13.73 1.37 7.80
CA MET A 186 12.44 0.68 7.63
C MET A 186 11.96 0.60 6.18
N GLU A 187 12.58 1.35 5.26
CA GLU A 187 12.16 1.56 3.86
C GLU A 187 10.88 2.38 3.69
N TYR A 188 10.24 2.78 4.78
CA TYR A 188 9.06 3.64 4.84
C TYR A 188 9.00 4.40 6.17
N LEU A 189 8.16 5.42 6.26
CA LEU A 189 7.87 6.08 7.53
C LEU A 189 6.65 5.42 8.19
N PRO A 190 6.74 4.99 9.48
CA PRO A 190 5.68 4.21 10.11
C PRO A 190 4.46 5.03 10.54
N ASP A 191 4.54 6.34 10.52
CA ASP A 191 3.49 7.29 10.92
C ASP A 191 2.92 8.09 9.74
N ALA A 192 2.18 9.16 10.00
CA ALA A 192 1.52 9.95 8.96
C ALA A 192 2.46 10.88 8.19
N GLU A 193 3.66 11.15 8.70
CA GLU A 193 4.63 12.03 8.02
C GLU A 193 5.18 11.40 6.74
N THR A 194 5.70 12.27 5.87
CA THR A 194 6.38 11.90 4.63
C THR A 194 7.79 12.48 4.59
N LEU A 195 8.56 12.12 3.59
CA LEU A 195 9.87 12.76 3.32
C LEU A 195 9.74 14.18 2.73
N PHE A 196 8.53 14.68 2.50
CA PHE A 196 8.28 16.08 2.22
C PHE A 196 7.84 16.81 3.49
N THR A 197 8.54 17.86 3.87
CA THR A 197 8.24 18.64 5.07
C THR A 197 6.82 19.20 5.04
N GLY A 198 6.04 18.91 6.08
CA GLY A 198 4.66 19.39 6.23
C GLY A 198 3.61 18.63 5.41
N VAL A 199 4.01 17.64 4.62
CA VAL A 199 3.09 16.74 3.92
C VAL A 199 2.81 15.52 4.78
N TYR A 200 1.53 15.20 4.91
CA TYR A 200 1.04 14.05 5.68
C TYR A 200 0.15 13.17 4.83
N GLU A 201 0.14 11.88 5.09
CA GLU A 201 -0.92 11.00 4.60
C GLU A 201 -2.05 10.92 5.62
N LEU A 202 -3.30 10.99 5.14
CA LEU A 202 -4.44 10.67 5.99
C LEU A 202 -4.37 9.20 6.40
N PRO A 203 -4.32 8.87 7.72
CA PRO A 203 -4.19 7.48 8.14
C PRO A 203 -5.40 6.62 7.72
N PRO A 204 -5.23 5.28 7.60
CA PRO A 204 -6.33 4.36 7.34
C PRO A 204 -7.47 4.53 8.34
N ALA A 205 -8.72 4.40 7.88
CA ALA A 205 -9.93 4.56 8.70
C ALA A 205 -10.07 5.93 9.37
N HIS A 206 -9.54 6.99 8.76
CA HIS A 206 -9.68 8.35 9.27
C HIS A 206 -10.45 9.25 8.31
N THR A 207 -11.02 10.28 8.90
CA THR A 207 -11.57 11.43 8.22
C THR A 207 -10.75 12.68 8.54
N LEU A 208 -10.74 13.63 7.61
CA LEU A 208 -10.20 14.97 7.77
C LEU A 208 -11.34 15.96 7.51
N THR A 209 -11.51 16.89 8.41
CA THR A 209 -12.46 18.01 8.22
C THR A 209 -11.67 19.31 8.29
N TRP A 210 -11.77 20.12 7.24
CA TRP A 210 -11.33 21.52 7.25
C TRP A 210 -12.54 22.43 7.34
N GLN A 211 -12.50 23.42 8.23
CA GLN A 211 -13.49 24.46 8.35
C GLN A 211 -12.84 25.73 8.93
N ALA A 212 -13.02 26.85 8.27
CA ALA A 212 -12.48 28.15 8.71
C ALA A 212 -10.98 28.08 9.09
N GLY A 213 -10.15 27.50 8.23
CA GLY A 213 -8.69 27.35 8.45
C GLY A 213 -8.27 26.27 9.46
N ARG A 214 -9.22 25.63 10.15
CA ARG A 214 -8.93 24.56 11.13
C ARG A 214 -9.07 23.18 10.52
N VAL A 215 -8.07 22.32 10.73
CA VAL A 215 -8.10 20.90 10.36
C VAL A 215 -8.36 20.04 11.59
N THR A 216 -9.29 19.10 11.48
CA THR A 216 -9.59 18.09 12.51
C THR A 216 -9.52 16.71 11.90
N LEU A 217 -8.77 15.80 12.52
CA LEU A 217 -8.72 14.39 12.16
C LEU A 217 -9.57 13.58 13.13
N ALA A 218 -10.32 12.60 12.61
CA ALA A 218 -11.08 11.67 13.41
C ALA A 218 -10.97 10.25 12.88
N ARG A 219 -10.82 9.27 13.77
CA ARG A 219 -10.81 7.85 13.41
C ARG A 219 -12.25 7.31 13.46
N TYR A 220 -12.78 6.85 12.33
CA TYR A 220 -14.15 6.33 12.24
C TYR A 220 -14.23 4.80 12.47
N ALA A 221 -13.14 4.06 12.37
CA ALA A 221 -13.11 2.62 12.65
C ALA A 221 -11.77 2.20 13.27
N ALA A 222 -11.84 1.27 14.22
CA ALA A 222 -10.69 0.70 14.91
C ALA A 222 -10.78 -0.82 14.91
N PRO A 223 -10.30 -1.51 13.86
CA PRO A 223 -10.28 -2.96 13.79
C PRO A 223 -9.58 -3.58 15.01
N ARG A 224 -10.17 -4.60 15.64
CA ARG A 224 -9.62 -5.27 16.82
C ARG A 224 -9.69 -6.78 16.68
N PHE A 225 -8.63 -7.47 17.03
CA PHE A 225 -8.66 -8.92 17.17
C PHE A 225 -9.48 -9.34 18.41
N GLN A 226 -10.54 -10.10 18.19
CA GLN A 226 -11.40 -10.66 19.23
C GLN A 226 -11.68 -12.14 18.93
N ALA A 227 -10.70 -12.99 19.25
CA ALA A 227 -10.75 -14.41 18.95
C ALA A 227 -11.96 -15.11 19.57
N LYS A 228 -12.84 -15.67 18.74
CA LYS A 228 -13.97 -16.49 19.16
C LYS A 228 -13.49 -17.94 19.43
N ARG A 229 -13.74 -18.46 20.62
CA ARG A 229 -13.40 -19.83 21.03
C ARG A 229 -14.51 -20.83 20.66
N GLY A 230 -14.21 -22.12 20.78
CA GLY A 230 -15.19 -23.20 20.65
C GLY A 230 -15.49 -23.66 19.22
N ARG A 231 -14.95 -22.99 18.19
CA ARG A 231 -15.20 -23.39 16.78
C ARG A 231 -14.04 -24.24 16.23
N SER A 232 -14.39 -25.23 15.41
CA SER A 232 -13.43 -26.11 14.75
C SER A 232 -12.72 -25.45 13.57
N LEU A 233 -11.56 -25.96 13.15
CA LEU A 233 -10.85 -25.51 11.96
C LEU A 233 -11.75 -25.63 10.70
N ARG A 234 -12.55 -26.71 10.59
CA ARG A 234 -13.48 -26.94 9.48
C ARG A 234 -14.55 -25.85 9.38
N ALA A 235 -15.09 -25.40 10.52
CA ALA A 235 -16.07 -24.31 10.57
C ALA A 235 -15.46 -22.98 10.15
N TRP A 236 -14.23 -22.67 10.63
CA TRP A 236 -13.50 -21.48 10.21
C TRP A 236 -13.11 -21.50 8.73
N ALA A 237 -12.67 -22.66 8.21
CA ALA A 237 -12.34 -22.80 6.79
C ALA A 237 -13.55 -22.55 5.88
N ARG A 238 -14.76 -22.95 6.31
CA ARG A 238 -15.99 -22.64 5.57
C ARG A 238 -16.27 -21.14 5.59
N GLU A 239 -16.32 -20.52 6.76
CA GLU A 239 -16.62 -19.09 6.92
C GLU A 239 -15.63 -18.21 6.15
N ILE A 240 -14.33 -18.50 6.24
CA ILE A 240 -13.29 -17.76 5.51
C ILE A 240 -13.46 -17.98 4.00
N GLY A 241 -13.67 -19.23 3.56
CA GLY A 241 -13.88 -19.52 2.14
C GLY A 241 -15.10 -18.80 1.57
N ASP A 242 -16.20 -18.75 2.32
CA ASP A 242 -17.42 -18.08 1.89
C ASP A 242 -17.25 -16.56 1.88
N ALA A 243 -16.57 -15.99 2.89
CA ALA A 243 -16.25 -14.55 2.93
C ALA A 243 -15.32 -14.11 1.79
N VAL A 244 -14.30 -14.92 1.44
CA VAL A 244 -13.40 -14.65 0.31
C VAL A 244 -14.15 -14.76 -1.02
N ALA A 245 -15.02 -15.76 -1.18
CA ALA A 245 -15.80 -15.94 -2.40
C ALA A 245 -16.78 -14.79 -2.64
N GLU A 246 -17.45 -14.34 -1.60
CA GLU A 246 -18.39 -13.21 -1.65
C GLU A 246 -17.62 -11.90 -1.88
N SER A 247 -16.47 -11.74 -1.25
CA SER A 247 -15.62 -10.59 -1.51
C SER A 247 -15.11 -10.55 -2.96
N ALA A 248 -14.62 -11.67 -3.50
CA ALA A 248 -14.20 -11.75 -4.90
C ALA A 248 -15.34 -11.36 -5.85
N ASP A 249 -16.57 -11.79 -5.56
CA ASP A 249 -17.75 -11.41 -6.34
C ASP A 249 -18.08 -9.92 -6.24
N ALA A 250 -18.02 -9.33 -5.04
CA ALA A 250 -18.21 -7.89 -4.84
C ALA A 250 -17.15 -7.06 -5.58
N HIS A 251 -15.88 -7.52 -5.57
CA HIS A 251 -14.79 -6.85 -6.28
C HIS A 251 -14.82 -7.01 -7.81
N ARG A 252 -15.72 -7.81 -8.35
CA ARG A 252 -15.92 -8.00 -9.79
C ARG A 252 -16.81 -6.92 -10.40
N ILE A 253 -17.53 -6.14 -9.60
CA ILE A 253 -18.45 -5.10 -10.09
C ILE A 253 -17.70 -4.09 -10.96
N ALA A 254 -17.96 -4.10 -12.26
CA ALA A 254 -17.38 -3.22 -13.27
C ALA A 254 -18.16 -3.32 -14.56
N ASP A 255 -18.19 -2.25 -15.38
CA ASP A 255 -18.74 -2.24 -16.75
C ASP A 255 -17.64 -2.53 -17.79
N VAL A 256 -16.45 -2.93 -17.33
CA VAL A 256 -15.27 -3.28 -18.13
C VAL A 256 -14.74 -4.66 -17.74
N GLU A 257 -13.88 -5.22 -18.57
CA GLU A 257 -13.27 -6.53 -18.31
C GLU A 257 -12.38 -6.51 -17.07
N VAL A 258 -12.51 -7.57 -16.23
CA VAL A 258 -11.75 -7.75 -14.99
C VAL A 258 -10.85 -8.96 -15.12
N GLY A 259 -9.55 -8.81 -14.89
CA GLY A 259 -8.56 -9.87 -14.87
C GLY A 259 -8.06 -10.22 -13.47
N CYS A 260 -7.05 -11.10 -13.39
CA CYS A 260 -6.42 -11.51 -12.14
C CYS A 260 -4.89 -11.53 -12.26
N PHE A 261 -4.19 -11.16 -11.19
CA PHE A 261 -2.78 -11.49 -11.04
C PHE A 261 -2.63 -12.89 -10.45
N LEU A 262 -1.81 -13.74 -11.08
CA LEU A 262 -1.64 -15.14 -10.72
C LEU A 262 -0.16 -15.49 -10.58
N SER A 263 0.29 -15.72 -9.35
CA SER A 263 1.67 -16.13 -9.03
C SER A 263 1.83 -17.63 -8.77
N GLY A 264 0.72 -18.40 -8.77
CA GLY A 264 0.72 -19.80 -8.35
C GLY A 264 0.77 -20.01 -6.83
N GLY A 265 0.80 -18.95 -6.04
CA GLY A 265 0.62 -19.00 -4.58
C GLY A 265 -0.85 -19.23 -4.19
N VAL A 266 -1.08 -19.71 -2.96
CA VAL A 266 -2.44 -20.04 -2.48
C VAL A 266 -3.41 -18.85 -2.55
N ASP A 267 -2.93 -17.63 -2.31
CA ASP A 267 -3.75 -16.42 -2.24
C ASP A 267 -4.28 -16.03 -3.62
N SER A 268 -3.38 -15.82 -4.58
CA SER A 268 -3.73 -15.48 -5.96
C SER A 268 -4.54 -16.59 -6.62
N SER A 269 -4.18 -17.87 -6.39
CA SER A 269 -4.91 -19.00 -6.92
C SER A 269 -6.33 -19.08 -6.37
N LEU A 270 -6.57 -18.76 -5.09
CA LEU A 270 -7.90 -18.76 -4.50
C LEU A 270 -8.79 -17.66 -5.10
N ILE A 271 -8.27 -16.44 -5.25
CA ILE A 271 -8.99 -15.34 -5.91
C ILE A 271 -9.29 -15.70 -7.37
N THR A 272 -8.30 -16.19 -8.12
CA THR A 272 -8.48 -16.59 -9.52
C THR A 272 -9.51 -17.72 -9.66
N CYS A 273 -9.51 -18.72 -8.76
CA CYS A 273 -10.51 -19.78 -8.75
C CYS A 273 -11.94 -19.25 -8.54
N GLU A 274 -12.12 -18.30 -7.61
CA GLU A 274 -13.44 -17.70 -7.38
C GLU A 274 -13.90 -16.84 -8.57
N MET A 275 -12.97 -16.18 -9.24
CA MET A 275 -13.25 -15.44 -10.47
C MET A 275 -13.61 -16.39 -11.63
N ALA A 276 -12.82 -17.45 -11.85
CA ALA A 276 -13.04 -18.41 -12.93
C ALA A 276 -14.39 -19.13 -12.85
N ARG A 277 -14.91 -19.34 -11.64
CA ARG A 277 -16.27 -19.90 -11.44
C ARG A 277 -17.38 -19.01 -11.98
N ARG A 278 -17.14 -17.70 -12.09
CA ARG A 278 -18.12 -16.69 -12.53
C ARG A 278 -17.82 -16.18 -13.94
N GLN A 279 -16.55 -16.20 -14.30
CA GLN A 279 -16.00 -15.75 -15.59
C GLN A 279 -14.95 -16.79 -16.04
N PRO A 280 -15.37 -17.89 -16.71
CA PRO A 280 -14.47 -19.00 -17.05
C PRO A 280 -13.22 -18.61 -17.86
N ALA A 281 -13.32 -17.56 -18.69
CA ALA A 281 -12.21 -17.05 -19.50
C ALA A 281 -11.49 -15.84 -18.87
N VAL A 282 -11.50 -15.72 -17.53
CA VAL A 282 -10.82 -14.61 -16.85
C VAL A 282 -9.35 -14.53 -17.25
N GLN A 283 -8.93 -13.37 -17.75
CA GLN A 283 -7.54 -13.13 -18.15
C GLN A 283 -6.63 -13.07 -16.93
N CYS A 284 -5.60 -13.91 -16.91
CA CYS A 284 -4.60 -13.93 -15.84
C CYS A 284 -3.27 -13.41 -16.33
N PHE A 285 -2.54 -12.74 -15.43
CA PHE A 285 -1.25 -12.14 -15.74
C PHE A 285 -0.23 -12.55 -14.68
N SER A 286 0.99 -12.83 -15.14
CA SER A 286 2.13 -13.15 -14.27
C SER A 286 3.41 -12.55 -14.81
N VAL A 287 4.38 -12.33 -13.91
CA VAL A 287 5.69 -11.80 -14.25
C VAL A 287 6.78 -12.66 -13.63
N GLY A 288 7.90 -12.75 -14.29
CA GLY A 288 9.08 -13.47 -13.83
C GLY A 288 10.35 -12.95 -14.48
N TYR A 289 11.40 -13.74 -14.37
CA TYR A 289 12.74 -13.41 -14.83
C TYR A 289 13.28 -14.54 -15.71
N ALA A 290 14.33 -14.25 -16.49
CA ALA A 290 15.05 -15.27 -17.23
C ALA A 290 15.75 -16.26 -16.30
N GLU A 291 16.13 -15.79 -15.11
CA GLU A 291 16.73 -16.59 -14.04
C GLU A 291 15.65 -17.45 -13.35
N GLU A 292 15.54 -18.73 -13.72
CA GLU A 292 14.49 -19.65 -13.23
C GLU A 292 14.39 -19.74 -11.70
N ALA A 293 15.52 -19.64 -10.99
CA ALA A 293 15.55 -19.69 -9.54
C ALA A 293 14.73 -18.57 -8.87
N TYR A 294 14.55 -17.46 -9.56
CA TYR A 294 13.80 -16.27 -9.11
C TYR A 294 12.44 -16.12 -9.78
N SER A 295 12.15 -16.93 -10.83
CA SER A 295 10.92 -16.80 -11.61
C SER A 295 9.74 -17.54 -10.98
N GLU A 296 8.60 -16.88 -10.86
CA GLU A 296 7.33 -17.49 -10.44
C GLU A 296 6.52 -18.05 -11.63
N LEU A 297 6.95 -17.82 -12.88
CA LEU A 297 6.22 -18.24 -14.08
C LEU A 297 5.95 -19.74 -14.15
N PRO A 298 6.85 -20.66 -13.78
CA PRO A 298 6.54 -22.09 -13.77
C PRO A 298 5.37 -22.44 -12.84
N ALA A 299 5.31 -21.81 -11.65
CA ALA A 299 4.22 -22.03 -10.71
C ALA A 299 2.91 -21.40 -11.20
N ALA A 300 2.98 -20.22 -11.82
CA ALA A 300 1.82 -19.54 -12.40
C ALA A 300 1.20 -20.34 -13.56
N ARG A 301 2.05 -20.91 -14.46
CA ARG A 301 1.59 -21.82 -15.54
C ARG A 301 0.86 -23.03 -14.99
N ALA A 302 1.45 -23.71 -14.02
CA ALA A 302 0.84 -24.88 -13.39
C ALA A 302 -0.49 -24.52 -12.74
N ALA A 303 -0.59 -23.34 -12.11
CA ALA A 303 -1.83 -22.86 -11.53
C ALA A 303 -2.88 -22.53 -12.60
N ALA A 304 -2.50 -21.83 -13.66
CA ALA A 304 -3.39 -21.49 -14.77
C ALA A 304 -3.94 -22.74 -15.45
N GLN A 305 -3.09 -23.71 -15.72
CA GLN A 305 -3.50 -25.01 -16.28
C GLN A 305 -4.47 -25.75 -15.36
N ALA A 306 -4.17 -25.80 -14.05
CA ALA A 306 -5.02 -26.48 -13.06
C ALA A 306 -6.39 -25.80 -12.86
N LEU A 307 -6.48 -24.50 -13.13
CA LEU A 307 -7.70 -23.69 -13.02
C LEU A 307 -8.43 -23.54 -14.38
N GLY A 308 -7.80 -23.95 -15.48
CA GLY A 308 -8.37 -23.83 -16.83
C GLY A 308 -8.51 -22.38 -17.31
N VAL A 309 -7.60 -21.48 -16.93
CA VAL A 309 -7.65 -20.05 -17.27
C VAL A 309 -6.49 -19.64 -18.19
N PRO A 310 -6.70 -18.66 -19.09
CA PRO A 310 -5.63 -18.10 -19.93
C PRO A 310 -4.64 -17.32 -19.08
N LEU A 311 -3.33 -17.43 -19.41
CA LEU A 311 -2.24 -16.75 -18.73
C LEU A 311 -1.41 -15.95 -19.74
N THR A 312 -1.23 -14.66 -19.47
CA THR A 312 -0.27 -13.79 -20.15
C THR A 312 0.97 -13.65 -19.25
N GLU A 313 2.12 -13.95 -19.80
CA GLU A 313 3.39 -13.93 -19.09
C GLU A 313 4.25 -12.73 -19.53
N THR A 314 4.96 -12.16 -18.57
CA THR A 314 5.90 -11.05 -18.79
C THR A 314 7.24 -11.42 -18.16
N THR A 315 8.33 -11.18 -18.87
CA THR A 315 9.69 -11.37 -18.36
C THR A 315 10.39 -10.02 -18.23
N VAL A 316 11.04 -9.80 -17.09
CA VAL A 316 11.79 -8.59 -16.78
C VAL A 316 13.28 -8.93 -16.80
N THR A 317 14.05 -8.18 -17.58
CA THR A 317 15.51 -8.27 -17.62
C THR A 317 16.16 -7.33 -16.60
N ALA A 318 17.44 -7.53 -16.32
CA ALA A 318 18.20 -6.60 -15.48
C ALA A 318 18.24 -5.17 -16.09
N ASP A 319 18.33 -5.07 -17.41
CA ASP A 319 18.30 -3.76 -18.09
C ASP A 319 16.96 -3.05 -17.91
N ASP A 320 15.86 -3.76 -18.10
CA ASP A 320 14.52 -3.22 -17.83
C ASP A 320 14.40 -2.75 -16.38
N PHE A 321 14.91 -3.56 -15.44
CA PHE A 321 14.82 -3.29 -14.01
C PHE A 321 15.51 -1.96 -13.64
N PHE A 322 16.75 -1.76 -14.04
CA PHE A 322 17.48 -0.54 -13.72
C PHE A 322 16.99 0.67 -14.53
N ALA A 323 16.61 0.49 -15.79
CA ALA A 323 16.09 1.56 -16.64
C ALA A 323 14.75 2.13 -16.14
N ALA A 324 13.86 1.29 -15.65
CA ALA A 324 12.54 1.72 -15.17
C ALA A 324 12.59 2.44 -13.81
N ASN A 325 13.64 2.23 -13.00
CA ASN A 325 13.64 2.68 -11.60
C ASN A 325 13.39 4.19 -11.45
N ARG A 326 13.98 5.03 -12.30
CA ARG A 326 13.77 6.50 -12.22
C ARG A 326 12.31 6.89 -12.44
N ALA A 327 11.63 6.30 -13.43
CA ALA A 327 10.21 6.53 -13.66
C ALA A 327 9.36 6.01 -12.49
N ILE A 328 9.72 4.85 -11.95
CA ILE A 328 9.07 4.27 -10.77
C ILE A 328 9.17 5.21 -9.58
N GLN A 329 10.36 5.79 -9.30
CA GLN A 329 10.52 6.74 -8.20
C GLN A 329 9.66 8.02 -8.38
N TRP A 330 9.42 8.46 -9.62
CA TRP A 330 8.45 9.53 -9.88
C TRP A 330 7.01 9.12 -9.52
N TYR A 331 6.56 7.93 -9.95
CA TYR A 331 5.21 7.46 -9.64
C TYR A 331 4.97 7.20 -8.14
N LEU A 332 6.00 6.80 -7.41
CA LEU A 332 5.90 6.48 -5.98
C LEU A 332 5.69 7.70 -5.07
N ASP A 333 6.07 8.92 -5.48
CA ASP A 333 6.15 10.14 -4.68
C ASP A 333 7.23 10.11 -3.58
N GLU A 334 7.34 9.02 -2.84
CA GLU A 334 8.37 8.78 -1.82
C GLU A 334 9.25 7.60 -2.24
N PRO A 335 10.54 7.61 -1.89
CA PRO A 335 11.42 6.53 -2.31
C PRO A 335 10.97 5.22 -1.64
N MET A 336 10.88 4.17 -2.43
CA MET A 336 10.57 2.83 -1.95
C MET A 336 11.63 1.87 -2.49
N PRO A 337 12.45 1.30 -1.62
CA PRO A 337 13.50 0.36 -2.05
C PRO A 337 13.04 -1.10 -2.00
N ASN A 338 11.74 -1.35 -2.13
CA ASN A 338 11.21 -2.70 -2.26
C ASN A 338 11.39 -3.18 -3.71
N PRO A 339 12.36 -4.07 -4.00
CA PRO A 339 12.66 -4.43 -5.40
C PRO A 339 11.50 -5.09 -6.14
N ALA A 340 10.46 -5.54 -5.43
CA ALA A 340 9.25 -6.12 -6.04
C ALA A 340 8.35 -5.08 -6.75
N GLU A 341 8.61 -3.78 -6.59
CA GLU A 341 7.87 -2.73 -7.31
C GLU A 341 8.15 -2.76 -8.82
N VAL A 342 9.39 -3.03 -9.22
CA VAL A 342 9.78 -3.03 -10.63
C VAL A 342 9.06 -4.12 -11.44
N PRO A 343 9.09 -5.41 -11.06
CA PRO A 343 8.32 -6.41 -11.78
C PRO A 343 6.81 -6.17 -11.70
N LEU A 344 6.29 -5.61 -10.60
CA LEU A 344 4.88 -5.22 -10.53
C LEU A 344 4.53 -4.10 -11.53
N TYR A 345 5.42 -3.13 -11.73
CA TYR A 345 5.27 -2.10 -12.76
C TYR A 345 5.11 -2.71 -14.16
N PHE A 346 5.99 -3.65 -14.53
CA PHE A 346 5.90 -4.33 -15.84
C PHE A 346 4.68 -5.25 -15.95
N LEU A 347 4.31 -5.95 -14.88
CA LEU A 347 3.08 -6.75 -14.82
C LEU A 347 1.84 -5.89 -15.07
N CYS A 348 1.77 -4.73 -14.42
CA CYS A 348 0.67 -3.77 -14.62
C CYS A 348 0.64 -3.21 -16.03
N LYS A 349 1.81 -2.89 -16.62
CA LYS A 349 1.94 -2.45 -18.01
C LYS A 349 1.39 -3.48 -19.00
N ALA A 350 1.71 -4.75 -18.80
CA ALA A 350 1.21 -5.83 -19.66
C ALA A 350 -0.29 -6.08 -19.48
N ALA A 351 -0.78 -6.08 -18.23
CA ALA A 351 -2.20 -6.29 -17.93
C ALA A 351 -3.08 -5.17 -18.52
N ARG A 352 -2.62 -3.92 -18.46
CA ARG A 352 -3.36 -2.76 -18.98
C ARG A 352 -3.65 -2.82 -20.47
N GLN A 353 -2.87 -3.56 -21.24
CA GLN A 353 -3.12 -3.78 -22.67
C GLN A 353 -4.37 -4.62 -22.95
N ARG A 354 -4.86 -5.35 -21.96
CA ARG A 354 -5.99 -6.28 -22.08
C ARG A 354 -7.18 -5.87 -21.22
N VAL A 355 -6.95 -5.39 -19.99
CA VAL A 355 -7.99 -5.11 -19.00
C VAL A 355 -7.76 -3.77 -18.32
N LYS A 356 -8.83 -3.17 -17.78
CA LYS A 356 -8.74 -1.95 -16.94
C LYS A 356 -8.72 -2.26 -15.44
N VAL A 357 -9.13 -3.46 -15.04
CA VAL A 357 -9.26 -3.87 -13.63
C VAL A 357 -8.60 -5.23 -13.44
N VAL A 358 -7.87 -5.41 -12.35
CA VAL A 358 -7.30 -6.70 -11.94
C VAL A 358 -7.53 -6.95 -10.45
N LEU A 359 -7.76 -8.21 -10.09
CA LEU A 359 -7.81 -8.67 -8.71
C LEU A 359 -6.47 -9.29 -8.32
N SER A 360 -6.01 -9.00 -7.10
CA SER A 360 -4.76 -9.56 -6.55
C SER A 360 -4.98 -10.29 -5.22
N GLY A 361 -3.98 -11.07 -4.81
CA GLY A 361 -3.97 -11.81 -3.54
C GLY A 361 -3.41 -11.03 -2.35
N GLU A 362 -3.16 -9.73 -2.46
CA GLU A 362 -2.57 -8.92 -1.41
C GLU A 362 -3.47 -8.79 -0.17
N GLY A 363 -2.87 -8.60 0.99
CA GLY A 363 -3.56 -8.55 2.28
C GLY A 363 -3.78 -9.91 2.94
N ALA A 364 -3.67 -11.02 2.21
CA ALA A 364 -3.86 -12.35 2.77
C ALA A 364 -2.80 -12.72 3.81
N ASP A 365 -1.55 -12.33 3.61
CA ASP A 365 -0.46 -12.59 4.55
C ASP A 365 -0.68 -11.86 5.87
N GLU A 366 -1.06 -10.61 5.79
CA GLU A 366 -1.31 -9.73 6.94
C GLU A 366 -2.52 -10.18 7.74
N LEU A 367 -3.61 -10.56 7.09
CA LEU A 367 -4.83 -10.98 7.78
C LEU A 367 -4.71 -12.39 8.40
N PHE A 368 -4.08 -13.32 7.69
CA PHE A 368 -4.07 -14.73 8.07
C PHE A 368 -2.72 -15.26 8.57
N GLY A 369 -1.75 -14.38 8.81
CA GLY A 369 -0.47 -14.73 9.44
C GLY A 369 0.49 -15.50 8.53
N GLY A 370 0.68 -15.02 7.28
CA GLY A 370 1.46 -15.72 6.26
C GLY A 370 2.98 -15.51 6.36
N TYR A 371 3.44 -14.35 6.82
CA TYR A 371 4.87 -14.02 6.84
C TYR A 371 5.68 -14.85 7.84
N PRO A 372 6.96 -15.17 7.51
CA PRO A 372 7.88 -15.84 8.45
C PRO A 372 8.01 -15.12 9.79
N LEU A 373 7.96 -13.79 9.78
CA LEU A 373 7.98 -12.91 10.95
C LEU A 373 6.93 -13.30 12.01
N TYR A 374 5.70 -13.61 11.60
CA TYR A 374 4.64 -14.01 12.54
C TYR A 374 4.90 -15.38 13.18
N ARG A 375 5.55 -16.31 12.44
CA ARG A 375 5.99 -17.60 12.98
C ARG A 375 7.13 -17.43 13.98
N GLN A 376 8.07 -16.52 13.68
CA GLN A 376 9.15 -16.15 14.61
C GLN A 376 8.58 -15.52 15.90
N ALA A 377 7.53 -14.71 15.80
CA ALA A 377 6.85 -14.12 16.94
C ALA A 377 6.23 -15.20 17.87
N VAL A 378 5.74 -16.34 17.32
CA VAL A 378 5.27 -17.47 18.14
C VAL A 378 6.42 -18.06 18.97
N TRP A 379 7.63 -18.19 18.39
CA TRP A 379 8.80 -18.67 19.11
C TRP A 379 9.28 -17.66 20.16
N ALA A 380 9.26 -16.36 19.81
CA ALA A 380 9.62 -15.30 20.76
C ALA A 380 8.67 -15.27 21.97
N GLU A 381 7.36 -15.49 21.77
CA GLU A 381 6.41 -15.61 22.88
C GLU A 381 6.71 -16.81 23.79
N ARG A 382 7.01 -17.96 23.21
CA ARG A 382 7.39 -19.16 23.98
C ARG A 382 8.66 -18.92 24.80
N TRP A 383 9.66 -18.30 24.17
CA TRP A 383 10.91 -17.91 24.81
C TRP A 383 10.68 -17.00 26.02
N GLN A 384 9.77 -16.02 25.89
CA GLN A 384 9.43 -15.09 26.98
C GLN A 384 8.73 -15.77 28.18
N LYS A 385 8.06 -16.90 27.98
CA LYS A 385 7.42 -17.68 29.04
C LYS A 385 8.43 -18.46 29.89
N MET A 386 9.68 -18.62 29.44
CA MET A 386 10.74 -19.27 30.22
C MET A 386 11.27 -18.33 31.32
N PRO A 387 11.69 -18.86 32.49
CA PRO A 387 12.29 -18.07 33.56
C PRO A 387 13.47 -17.22 33.06
N ARG A 388 13.60 -16.00 33.58
CA ARG A 388 14.67 -15.07 33.15
C ARG A 388 16.07 -15.65 33.32
N ALA A 389 16.32 -16.42 34.41
CA ALA A 389 17.61 -17.08 34.67
C ALA A 389 17.98 -18.07 33.55
N VAL A 390 17.01 -18.91 33.13
CA VAL A 390 17.20 -19.89 32.05
C VAL A 390 17.50 -19.19 30.74
N ARG A 391 16.77 -18.12 30.42
CA ARG A 391 17.00 -17.33 29.18
C ARG A 391 18.39 -16.71 29.16
N ARG A 392 18.86 -16.14 30.28
CA ARG A 392 20.21 -15.58 30.39
C ARG A 392 21.29 -16.63 30.22
N ALA A 393 21.12 -17.79 30.89
CA ALA A 393 22.07 -18.89 30.75
C ALA A 393 22.17 -19.39 29.31
N LEU A 394 21.05 -19.62 28.64
CA LEU A 394 21.03 -20.07 27.25
C LEU A 394 21.59 -19.02 26.27
N ALA A 395 21.33 -17.72 26.49
CA ALA A 395 21.90 -16.65 25.67
C ALA A 395 23.43 -16.55 25.86
N ALA A 396 23.94 -16.80 27.08
CA ALA A 396 25.38 -16.82 27.35
C ALA A 396 26.08 -18.03 26.72
N LEU A 397 25.43 -19.21 26.70
CA LEU A 397 25.95 -20.42 26.08
C LEU A 397 25.98 -20.39 24.55
N LEU A 398 25.12 -19.56 23.92
CA LEU A 398 24.99 -19.44 22.47
C LEU A 398 25.10 -17.97 22.01
N PRO A 399 26.27 -17.32 22.15
CA PRO A 399 26.44 -15.90 21.91
C PRO A 399 26.20 -15.50 20.44
N GLY A 400 26.35 -16.41 19.48
CA GLY A 400 26.07 -16.19 18.06
C GLY A 400 24.58 -16.30 17.66
N CYS A 401 23.68 -16.70 18.60
CA CYS A 401 22.28 -16.87 18.29
C CYS A 401 21.49 -15.56 18.45
N GLY A 402 21.42 -14.75 17.40
CA GLY A 402 20.70 -13.47 17.39
C GLY A 402 19.22 -13.58 17.83
N LEU A 403 18.59 -14.74 17.63
CA LEU A 403 17.21 -14.99 18.04
C LEU A 403 17.06 -15.00 19.58
N LEU A 404 18.04 -15.51 20.30
CA LEU A 404 18.05 -15.53 21.76
C LEU A 404 18.28 -14.14 22.34
N HIS A 405 19.20 -13.37 21.76
CA HIS A 405 19.47 -12.00 22.17
C HIS A 405 18.27 -11.09 21.88
N ARG A 406 17.72 -11.12 20.69
CA ARG A 406 16.49 -10.38 20.36
C ARG A 406 15.32 -10.81 21.25
N GLY A 407 15.21 -12.08 21.56
CA GLY A 407 14.18 -12.61 22.47
C GLY A 407 14.22 -12.02 23.89
N ALA A 408 15.35 -11.50 24.35
CA ALA A 408 15.48 -10.84 25.66
C ALA A 408 14.94 -9.40 25.68
N LEU A 409 14.84 -8.75 24.52
CA LEU A 409 14.40 -7.36 24.39
C LEU A 409 12.89 -7.18 24.63
N PRO A 410 12.41 -5.99 24.97
CA PRO A 410 10.99 -5.64 24.95
C PRO A 410 10.36 -5.88 23.57
N ARG A 411 9.04 -6.16 23.53
CA ARG A 411 8.30 -6.48 22.29
C ARG A 411 8.56 -5.48 21.16
N TRP A 412 8.49 -4.19 21.43
CA TRP A 412 8.67 -3.13 20.46
C TRP A 412 10.11 -3.02 19.91
N GLN A 413 11.12 -3.43 20.70
CA GLN A 413 12.52 -3.49 20.24
C GLN A 413 12.84 -4.74 19.44
N ARG A 414 12.05 -5.81 19.59
CA ARG A 414 12.21 -7.06 18.82
C ARG A 414 11.63 -6.98 17.43
N SER A 415 10.84 -5.96 17.12
CA SER A 415 10.17 -5.84 15.82
C SER A 415 11.19 -5.97 14.69
N ALA A 416 11.03 -6.99 13.87
CA ALA A 416 11.92 -7.22 12.72
C ALA A 416 11.77 -6.11 11.67
N ARG A 417 10.62 -5.43 11.64
CA ARG A 417 10.40 -4.30 10.71
C ARG A 417 11.23 -3.08 11.08
N ALA A 418 11.41 -2.81 12.37
CA ALA A 418 12.19 -1.66 12.83
C ALA A 418 13.69 -1.73 12.48
N ASN A 419 14.20 -2.94 12.22
CA ASN A 419 15.60 -3.19 11.86
C ASN A 419 15.67 -4.01 10.55
N TYR A 420 14.91 -3.60 9.55
CA TYR A 420 14.77 -4.37 8.31
C TYR A 420 16.02 -4.23 7.42
N VAL A 421 16.52 -3.01 7.25
CA VAL A 421 17.68 -2.72 6.38
C VAL A 421 18.99 -2.87 7.15
N PHE A 422 19.06 -2.34 8.37
CA PHE A 422 20.25 -2.38 9.22
C PHE A 422 19.96 -3.14 10.51
N GLU A 423 20.93 -3.91 11.01
CA GLU A 423 20.77 -4.65 12.26
C GLU A 423 20.70 -3.72 13.48
N THR A 424 21.40 -2.60 13.44
CA THR A 424 21.44 -1.60 14.51
C THR A 424 21.46 -0.18 13.96
N THR A 425 21.07 0.80 14.78
CA THR A 425 21.19 2.21 14.44
C THR A 425 22.64 2.63 14.26
N GLN A 426 23.57 2.09 15.07
CA GLN A 426 25.01 2.36 14.93
C GLN A 426 25.56 1.88 13.58
N GLU A 427 25.07 0.77 13.04
CA GLU A 427 25.45 0.30 11.72
C GLU A 427 24.95 1.27 10.64
N ARG A 428 23.69 1.72 10.73
CA ARG A 428 23.10 2.70 9.79
C ARG A 428 23.88 4.01 9.80
N ASP A 429 24.17 4.52 11.01
CA ASP A 429 24.77 5.84 11.21
C ASP A 429 26.20 5.95 10.64
N LYS A 430 26.89 4.81 10.41
CA LYS A 430 28.17 4.77 9.68
C LYS A 430 28.08 5.26 8.22
N TYR A 431 26.90 5.20 7.64
CA TYR A 431 26.68 5.62 6.25
C TYR A 431 26.12 7.03 6.13
N LEU A 432 25.68 7.63 7.25
CA LEU A 432 25.16 9.00 7.27
C LEU A 432 26.27 10.00 7.48
N LYS A 433 26.25 11.10 6.74
CA LYS A 433 27.26 12.17 6.86
C LYS A 433 27.04 13.07 8.06
N ARG A 434 25.82 13.07 8.62
CA ARG A 434 25.41 13.88 9.76
C ARG A 434 24.77 13.02 10.84
N ASP A 435 24.94 13.45 12.10
CA ASP A 435 24.14 12.91 13.20
C ASP A 435 22.78 13.62 13.23
N TYR A 436 21.73 12.85 13.05
CA TYR A 436 20.35 13.36 13.03
C TYR A 436 19.68 13.37 14.41
N CYS A 437 20.33 12.83 15.46
CA CYS A 437 19.77 12.70 16.82
C CYS A 437 18.33 12.13 16.82
N ALA A 438 18.00 11.27 15.85
CA ALA A 438 16.66 10.77 15.63
C ALA A 438 16.30 9.64 16.62
N PRO A 439 15.02 9.52 17.06
CA PRO A 439 14.55 8.34 17.77
C PRO A 439 14.84 7.08 16.95
N THR A 440 15.07 5.95 17.63
CA THR A 440 15.24 4.69 16.91
C THR A 440 13.93 4.26 16.23
N PRO A 441 13.98 3.52 15.10
CA PRO A 441 12.77 2.99 14.46
C PRO A 441 11.87 2.20 15.40
N ALA A 442 12.48 1.46 16.33
CA ALA A 442 11.77 0.73 17.38
C ALA A 442 11.00 1.67 18.32
N GLN A 443 11.56 2.82 18.68
CA GLN A 443 10.87 3.85 19.47
C GLN A 443 9.69 4.46 18.70
N ARG A 444 9.81 4.65 17.38
CA ARG A 444 8.71 5.09 16.50
C ARG A 444 7.56 4.08 16.46
N CYS A 445 7.86 2.77 16.46
CA CYS A 445 6.84 1.72 16.48
C CYS A 445 6.23 1.48 17.86
N LYS A 446 6.86 1.95 18.95
CA LYS A 446 6.41 1.70 20.33
C LYS A 446 4.94 2.06 20.58
N PRO A 447 4.39 3.23 20.16
CA PRO A 447 2.99 3.58 20.38
C PRO A 447 2.01 2.54 19.81
N TYR A 448 2.32 1.96 18.65
CA TYR A 448 1.50 0.90 18.04
C TYR A 448 1.49 -0.37 18.89
N PHE A 449 2.66 -0.80 19.40
CA PHE A 449 2.74 -1.95 20.31
C PHE A 449 2.06 -1.68 21.66
N ASP A 450 2.14 -0.46 22.18
CA ASP A 450 1.48 -0.05 23.40
C ASP A 450 -0.05 -0.11 23.29
N ALA A 451 -0.61 0.22 22.13
CA ALA A 451 -2.05 0.13 21.86
C ALA A 451 -2.59 -1.31 21.91
N VAL A 452 -1.72 -2.32 21.81
CA VAL A 452 -2.10 -3.76 21.74
C VAL A 452 -1.38 -4.61 22.79
N ARG A 453 -1.03 -4.04 23.93
CA ARG A 453 -0.31 -4.75 25.04
C ARG A 453 -0.97 -6.06 25.47
N GLY A 454 -2.29 -6.14 25.42
CA GLY A 454 -3.07 -7.32 25.85
C GLY A 454 -3.12 -8.46 24.83
N LEU A 455 -2.61 -8.28 23.60
CA LEU A 455 -2.61 -9.32 22.57
C LEU A 455 -1.38 -10.24 22.70
N ASP A 456 -1.52 -11.47 22.23
CA ASP A 456 -0.38 -12.38 22.05
C ASP A 456 0.62 -11.81 21.04
N GLU A 457 1.86 -12.26 21.10
CA GLU A 457 2.97 -11.69 20.32
C GLU A 457 2.71 -11.67 18.80
N PRO A 458 2.33 -12.80 18.16
CA PRO A 458 2.05 -12.79 16.71
C PRO A 458 0.89 -11.89 16.31
N THR A 459 -0.16 -11.82 17.14
CA THR A 459 -1.32 -10.97 16.89
C THR A 459 -0.96 -9.49 17.00
N ALA A 460 -0.12 -9.13 17.98
CA ALA A 460 0.36 -7.76 18.10
C ALA A 460 1.20 -7.34 16.89
N VAL A 461 2.13 -8.20 16.43
CA VAL A 461 2.94 -7.91 15.24
C VAL A 461 2.06 -7.76 14.00
N GLN A 462 1.06 -8.64 13.77
CA GLN A 462 0.11 -8.50 12.67
C GLN A 462 -0.64 -7.16 12.74
N TRP A 463 -1.10 -6.78 13.93
CA TRP A 463 -1.84 -5.52 14.10
C TRP A 463 -0.95 -4.31 13.80
N VAL A 464 0.32 -4.33 14.23
CA VAL A 464 1.28 -3.27 13.91
C VAL A 464 1.53 -3.20 12.40
N ASP A 465 1.71 -4.35 11.73
CA ASP A 465 1.85 -4.40 10.28
C ASP A 465 0.62 -3.80 9.55
N TRP A 466 -0.61 -3.99 10.07
CA TRP A 466 -1.81 -3.37 9.50
C TRP A 466 -1.79 -1.84 9.60
N GLN A 467 -1.14 -1.28 10.62
CA GLN A 467 -1.08 0.16 10.81
C GLN A 467 0.11 0.81 10.09
N THR A 468 1.15 0.06 9.81
CA THR A 468 2.43 0.57 9.30
C THR A 468 2.80 -0.04 7.94
N TRP A 469 3.18 -1.29 7.91
CA TRP A 469 3.69 -2.00 6.72
C TRP A 469 2.65 -2.11 5.59
N LEU A 470 1.43 -2.56 5.90
CA LEU A 470 0.39 -2.78 4.90
C LEU A 470 0.06 -1.49 4.11
N PRO A 471 -0.28 -0.35 4.74
CA PRO A 471 -0.60 0.86 3.99
C PRO A 471 0.62 1.56 3.38
N ARG A 472 1.82 1.43 3.98
CA ARG A 472 2.99 2.22 3.60
C ARG A 472 3.91 1.55 2.58
N ASP A 473 3.92 0.23 2.53
CA ASP A 473 4.68 -0.56 1.56
C ASP A 473 3.74 -1.29 0.59
N ILE A 474 2.99 -2.28 1.08
CA ILE A 474 2.22 -3.21 0.23
C ILE A 474 1.19 -2.47 -0.61
N LEU A 475 0.31 -1.68 0.01
CA LEU A 475 -0.77 -1.01 -0.70
C LEU A 475 -0.29 0.21 -1.49
N ARG A 476 0.74 0.93 -0.99
CA ARG A 476 1.37 2.02 -1.74
C ARG A 476 1.96 1.49 -3.05
N LYS A 477 2.79 0.45 -2.98
CA LYS A 477 3.36 -0.20 -4.15
C LYS A 477 2.28 -0.67 -5.12
N ALA A 478 1.26 -1.36 -4.62
CA ALA A 478 0.17 -1.88 -5.43
C ALA A 478 -0.58 -0.76 -6.16
N ASP A 479 -0.98 0.30 -5.46
CA ASP A 479 -1.69 1.44 -6.06
C ASP A 479 -0.79 2.21 -7.04
N ARG A 480 0.45 2.55 -6.66
CA ARG A 480 1.33 3.38 -7.48
C ARG A 480 1.75 2.67 -8.77
N MET A 481 2.15 1.40 -8.69
CA MET A 481 2.59 0.65 -9.87
C MET A 481 1.44 0.35 -10.83
N SER A 482 0.26 0.06 -10.31
CA SER A 482 -0.91 -0.16 -11.16
C SER A 482 -1.39 1.16 -11.80
N MET A 483 -1.44 2.25 -11.03
CA MET A 483 -1.90 3.53 -11.54
C MET A 483 -0.89 4.23 -12.45
N ALA A 484 0.41 3.93 -12.38
CA ALA A 484 1.39 4.35 -13.38
C ALA A 484 0.97 3.94 -14.81
N HIS A 485 0.16 2.89 -14.93
CA HIS A 485 -0.36 2.38 -16.20
C HIS A 485 -1.89 2.50 -16.32
N SER A 486 -2.54 3.32 -15.52
CA SER A 486 -4.01 3.47 -15.54
C SER A 486 -4.73 2.12 -15.40
N LEU A 487 -4.24 1.24 -14.52
CA LEU A 487 -4.82 -0.06 -14.21
C LEU A 487 -5.38 -0.04 -12.79
N GLU A 488 -6.64 -0.43 -12.62
CA GLU A 488 -7.24 -0.55 -11.30
C GLU A 488 -6.90 -1.89 -10.65
N LEU A 489 -6.14 -1.88 -9.55
CA LEU A 489 -5.86 -3.05 -8.75
C LEU A 489 -6.82 -3.12 -7.55
N ARG A 490 -7.50 -4.26 -7.39
CA ARG A 490 -8.43 -4.58 -6.30
C ARG A 490 -7.87 -5.70 -5.43
N VAL A 491 -8.19 -5.66 -4.14
CA VAL A 491 -7.61 -6.51 -3.11
C VAL A 491 -8.68 -7.24 -2.27
N PRO A 492 -9.30 -8.31 -2.81
CA PRO A 492 -10.47 -8.94 -2.17
C PRO A 492 -10.22 -9.44 -0.74
N PHE A 493 -8.99 -9.74 -0.35
CA PHE A 493 -8.71 -10.09 1.04
C PHE A 493 -8.91 -8.93 2.00
N LEU A 494 -8.76 -7.68 1.55
CA LEU A 494 -8.94 -6.48 2.37
C LEU A 494 -10.38 -5.96 2.34
N ASP A 495 -11.32 -6.87 2.43
CA ASP A 495 -12.75 -6.59 2.56
C ASP A 495 -13.19 -6.64 4.02
N ARG A 496 -14.24 -5.89 4.37
CA ARG A 496 -14.81 -5.85 5.73
C ARG A 496 -15.26 -7.21 6.25
N GLN A 497 -15.83 -8.06 5.39
CA GLN A 497 -16.32 -9.40 5.79
C GLN A 497 -15.15 -10.35 6.01
N VAL A 498 -14.15 -10.31 5.12
CA VAL A 498 -12.92 -11.11 5.29
C VAL A 498 -12.16 -10.66 6.55
N LEU A 499 -12.09 -9.35 6.80
CA LEU A 499 -11.52 -8.80 8.03
C LEU A 499 -12.26 -9.30 9.27
N ALA A 500 -13.59 -9.28 9.26
CA ALA A 500 -14.39 -9.75 10.40
C ALA A 500 -14.09 -11.22 10.75
N ALA A 501 -13.97 -12.09 9.73
CA ALA A 501 -13.57 -13.48 9.91
C ALA A 501 -12.13 -13.59 10.44
N ALA A 502 -11.18 -12.82 9.90
CA ALA A 502 -9.78 -12.83 10.32
C ALA A 502 -9.59 -12.34 11.77
N GLN A 503 -10.31 -11.30 12.18
CA GLN A 503 -10.27 -10.75 13.54
C GLN A 503 -10.84 -11.72 14.59
N ALA A 504 -11.86 -12.47 14.21
CA ALA A 504 -12.49 -13.46 15.08
C ALA A 504 -11.70 -14.79 15.15
N LEU A 505 -10.75 -15.02 14.24
CA LEU A 505 -9.99 -16.26 14.12
C LEU A 505 -8.96 -16.41 15.26
N PRO A 506 -8.97 -17.51 16.05
CA PRO A 506 -7.96 -17.80 17.05
C PRO A 506 -6.55 -17.89 16.42
N ARG A 507 -5.53 -17.39 17.13
CA ARG A 507 -4.14 -17.40 16.67
C ARG A 507 -3.68 -18.78 16.13
N ARG A 508 -4.04 -19.88 16.82
CA ARG A 508 -3.67 -21.25 16.42
C ARG A 508 -4.12 -21.62 15.02
N TYR A 509 -5.14 -20.98 14.47
CA TYR A 509 -5.66 -21.17 13.12
C TYR A 509 -5.15 -20.11 12.14
N ARG A 510 -4.49 -19.05 12.59
CA ARG A 510 -3.74 -18.11 11.75
C ARG A 510 -2.33 -18.63 11.51
N CYS A 511 -1.54 -18.75 12.57
CA CYS A 511 -0.15 -19.22 12.48
C CYS A 511 0.29 -19.99 13.72
N THR A 512 1.24 -20.90 13.49
CA THR A 512 2.04 -21.59 14.51
C THR A 512 3.51 -21.28 14.25
N GLY A 513 4.42 -21.78 15.11
CA GLY A 513 5.86 -21.64 14.85
C GLY A 513 6.35 -22.36 13.58
N ARG A 514 5.54 -23.23 12.99
CA ARG A 514 5.89 -24.03 11.79
C ARG A 514 5.12 -23.61 10.54
N ARG A 515 3.86 -23.22 10.66
CA ARG A 515 2.94 -22.99 9.52
C ARG A 515 2.15 -21.71 9.71
N GLY A 516 2.03 -20.93 8.64
CA GLY A 516 1.12 -19.77 8.53
C GLY A 516 -0.11 -20.08 7.71
N LYS A 517 -1.10 -19.16 7.71
CA LYS A 517 -2.35 -19.22 6.93
C LYS A 517 -3.16 -20.50 7.14
N ILE A 518 -3.14 -21.09 8.33
CA ILE A 518 -3.68 -22.43 8.57
C ILE A 518 -5.15 -22.54 8.15
N ALA A 519 -6.00 -21.61 8.60
CA ALA A 519 -7.42 -21.64 8.27
C ALA A 519 -7.68 -21.22 6.80
N LEU A 520 -6.91 -20.29 6.25
CA LEU A 520 -7.01 -19.91 4.84
C LEU A 520 -6.63 -21.06 3.92
N ARG A 521 -5.55 -21.80 4.23
CA ARG A 521 -5.17 -23.01 3.48
C ARG A 521 -6.23 -24.12 3.59
N ALA A 522 -6.84 -24.28 4.77
CA ALA A 522 -7.95 -25.22 4.94
C ALA A 522 -9.21 -24.78 4.15
N ALA A 523 -9.44 -23.49 3.99
CA ALA A 523 -10.49 -22.94 3.12
C ALA A 523 -10.15 -23.18 1.64
N ALA A 524 -8.91 -22.89 1.25
CA ALA A 524 -8.39 -23.10 -0.10
C ALA A 524 -8.46 -24.58 -0.53
N ALA A 525 -8.11 -25.53 0.35
CA ALA A 525 -8.19 -26.98 0.09
C ALA A 525 -9.61 -27.49 -0.22
N ARG A 526 -10.63 -26.71 0.06
CA ARG A 526 -12.03 -27.02 -0.30
C ARG A 526 -12.42 -26.56 -1.71
N ARG A 527 -11.58 -25.74 -2.33
CA ARG A 527 -11.88 -25.00 -3.57
C ARG A 527 -10.83 -25.20 -4.66
N LEU A 528 -9.58 -25.41 -4.27
CA LEU A 528 -8.43 -25.56 -5.14
C LEU A 528 -7.95 -27.02 -5.19
N PRO A 529 -7.29 -27.42 -6.28
CA PRO A 529 -6.48 -28.63 -6.32
C PRO A 529 -5.45 -28.66 -5.17
N PRO A 530 -5.12 -29.85 -4.60
CA PRO A 530 -4.25 -29.97 -3.42
C PRO A 530 -2.89 -29.29 -3.58
N GLN A 531 -2.27 -29.35 -4.76
CA GLN A 531 -0.98 -28.74 -5.06
C GLN A 531 -1.01 -27.21 -4.94
N LEU A 532 -2.13 -26.56 -5.26
CA LEU A 532 -2.30 -25.10 -5.14
C LEU A 532 -2.66 -24.69 -3.71
N ALA A 533 -3.52 -25.45 -3.04
CA ALA A 533 -3.93 -25.16 -1.66
C ALA A 533 -2.76 -25.22 -0.67
N ASP A 534 -1.78 -26.07 -0.93
CA ASP A 534 -0.61 -26.29 -0.08
C ASP A 534 0.70 -25.69 -0.64
N ALA A 535 0.60 -24.89 -1.72
CA ALA A 535 1.71 -24.25 -2.36
C ALA A 535 2.60 -23.49 -1.32
N PRO A 536 3.92 -23.68 -1.34
CA PRO A 536 4.81 -23.00 -0.40
C PRO A 536 4.72 -21.48 -0.58
N LYS A 537 4.87 -20.72 0.53
CA LYS A 537 5.02 -19.27 0.43
C LYS A 537 6.36 -18.99 -0.25
N ARG A 538 6.31 -18.53 -1.49
CA ARG A 538 7.40 -17.83 -2.16
C ARG A 538 7.17 -16.34 -1.97
N GLY A 539 8.23 -15.59 -1.61
CA GLY A 539 8.17 -14.13 -1.72
C GLY A 539 8.15 -13.76 -3.20
N PHE A 540 8.23 -12.50 -3.52
CA PHE A 540 8.48 -12.03 -4.89
C PHE A 540 10.00 -11.84 -5.05
N PRO A 541 10.78 -12.92 -5.28
CA PRO A 541 12.24 -12.84 -5.29
C PRO A 541 12.71 -12.09 -6.54
N VAL A 542 13.71 -11.25 -6.36
CA VAL A 542 14.34 -10.47 -7.45
C VAL A 542 15.82 -10.83 -7.48
N PRO A 543 16.43 -11.12 -8.64
CA PRO A 543 17.83 -11.49 -8.76
C PRO A 543 18.80 -10.31 -8.58
N LEU A 544 18.36 -9.25 -7.91
CA LEU A 544 19.10 -8.00 -7.72
C LEU A 544 20.48 -8.20 -7.06
N ALA A 545 20.59 -9.14 -6.10
CA ALA A 545 21.87 -9.44 -5.47
C ALA A 545 22.91 -9.94 -6.48
N ASP A 546 22.50 -10.74 -7.46
CA ASP A 546 23.37 -11.28 -8.48
C ASP A 546 23.66 -10.25 -9.58
N TRP A 547 22.65 -9.44 -9.94
CA TRP A 547 22.85 -8.35 -10.90
C TRP A 547 23.84 -7.29 -10.40
N LEU A 548 23.78 -6.91 -9.14
CA LEU A 548 24.71 -5.94 -8.53
C LEU A 548 26.19 -6.42 -8.53
N ARG A 549 26.47 -7.71 -8.74
CA ARG A 549 27.83 -8.26 -8.89
C ARG A 549 28.36 -8.16 -10.32
N GLN A 550 27.47 -8.02 -11.31
CA GLN A 550 27.86 -7.87 -12.73
C GLN A 550 28.48 -6.49 -12.96
N GLU A 551 29.55 -6.45 -13.79
CA GLU A 551 30.32 -5.23 -14.06
C GLU A 551 29.45 -4.03 -14.44
N LYS A 552 28.51 -4.23 -15.35
CA LYS A 552 27.61 -3.19 -15.87
C LYS A 552 26.83 -2.50 -14.74
N TYR A 553 26.16 -3.27 -13.89
CA TYR A 553 25.28 -2.74 -12.85
C TYR A 553 26.06 -2.28 -11.62
N TYR A 554 27.19 -2.93 -11.32
CA TYR A 554 28.14 -2.44 -10.34
C TYR A 554 28.62 -1.03 -10.70
N ALA A 555 29.07 -0.80 -11.94
CA ALA A 555 29.54 0.51 -12.40
C ALA A 555 28.42 1.57 -12.36
N LEU A 556 27.19 1.20 -12.78
CA LEU A 556 26.03 2.06 -12.75
C LEU A 556 25.70 2.49 -11.30
N VAL A 557 25.64 1.54 -10.37
CA VAL A 557 25.33 1.85 -8.96
C VAL A 557 26.47 2.64 -8.32
N LYS A 558 27.75 2.28 -8.60
CA LYS A 558 28.92 3.01 -8.07
C LYS A 558 28.90 4.48 -8.48
N ALA A 559 28.58 4.78 -9.74
CA ALA A 559 28.47 6.15 -10.23
C ALA A 559 27.43 6.97 -9.45
N LYS A 560 26.31 6.34 -9.02
CA LYS A 560 25.31 6.99 -8.17
C LYS A 560 25.78 7.17 -6.73
N LEU A 561 26.42 6.17 -6.15
CA LEU A 561 26.93 6.20 -4.79
C LEU A 561 28.12 7.17 -4.59
N THR A 562 28.73 7.65 -5.67
CA THR A 562 29.82 8.66 -5.66
C THR A 562 29.38 10.00 -6.24
N GLY A 563 28.09 10.16 -6.59
CA GLY A 563 27.58 11.39 -7.16
C GLY A 563 27.24 12.47 -6.10
N PRO A 564 26.93 13.70 -6.54
CA PRO A 564 26.72 14.85 -5.65
C PRO A 564 25.64 14.65 -4.59
N VAL A 565 24.55 13.93 -4.91
CA VAL A 565 23.49 13.63 -3.95
C VAL A 565 23.99 12.69 -2.86
N ALA A 566 24.75 11.65 -3.24
CA ALA A 566 25.36 10.76 -2.26
C ALA A 566 26.35 11.50 -1.36
N GLU A 567 27.21 12.32 -1.94
CA GLU A 567 28.18 13.15 -1.19
C GLU A 567 27.49 14.12 -0.20
N HIS A 568 26.28 14.57 -0.50
CA HIS A 568 25.55 15.46 0.40
C HIS A 568 25.04 14.76 1.66
N PHE A 569 24.49 13.55 1.51
CA PHE A 569 23.80 12.84 2.60
C PHE A 569 24.61 11.73 3.26
N PHE A 570 25.56 11.11 2.54
CA PHE A 570 26.16 9.84 2.91
C PHE A 570 27.69 9.87 2.90
N ASP A 571 28.30 8.96 3.66
CA ASP A 571 29.73 8.63 3.53
C ASP A 571 29.94 7.76 2.28
N THR A 572 30.39 8.38 1.19
CA THR A 572 30.58 7.72 -0.09
C THR A 572 31.70 6.67 -0.04
N GLY A 573 32.69 6.83 0.83
CA GLY A 573 33.75 5.84 1.05
C GLY A 573 33.18 4.57 1.66
N ALA A 574 32.35 4.70 2.69
CA ALA A 574 31.65 3.57 3.32
C ALA A 574 30.69 2.88 2.35
N LEU A 575 29.97 3.65 1.51
CA LEU A 575 29.09 3.10 0.48
C LEU A 575 29.85 2.31 -0.59
N CYS A 576 30.96 2.83 -1.08
CA CYS A 576 31.81 2.13 -2.05
C CYS A 576 32.40 0.83 -1.44
N ALA A 577 32.89 0.89 -0.21
CA ALA A 577 33.40 -0.29 0.48
C ALA A 577 32.32 -1.37 0.65
N LEU A 578 31.07 -0.97 0.93
CA LEU A 578 29.93 -1.89 1.01
C LEU A 578 29.62 -2.54 -0.35
N LEU A 579 29.62 -1.75 -1.43
CA LEU A 579 29.39 -2.25 -2.79
C LEU A 579 30.51 -3.20 -3.23
N ASP A 580 31.77 -2.85 -2.96
CA ASP A 580 32.94 -3.68 -3.28
C ASP A 580 32.90 -5.02 -2.51
N ALA A 581 32.52 -4.99 -1.23
CA ALA A 581 32.37 -6.19 -0.41
C ALA A 581 31.23 -7.09 -0.93
N HIS A 582 30.12 -6.49 -1.40
CA HIS A 582 29.01 -7.22 -2.01
C HIS A 582 29.44 -7.88 -3.33
N ARG A 583 30.13 -7.14 -4.20
CA ARG A 583 30.67 -7.66 -5.47
C ARG A 583 31.63 -8.82 -5.25
N ALA A 584 32.51 -8.69 -4.26
CA ALA A 584 33.48 -9.74 -3.92
C ALA A 584 32.86 -10.97 -3.23
N GLY A 585 31.54 -10.97 -3.00
CA GLY A 585 30.84 -12.07 -2.32
C GLY A 585 31.11 -12.16 -0.80
N LYS A 586 31.79 -11.17 -0.22
CA LYS A 586 32.10 -11.14 1.23
C LYS A 586 30.85 -10.91 2.10
N THR A 587 29.86 -10.22 1.55
CA THR A 587 28.57 -9.97 2.22
C THR A 587 27.44 -9.86 1.19
N ASN A 588 26.21 -10.14 1.62
CA ASN A 588 25.03 -9.79 0.82
C ASN A 588 24.47 -8.44 1.34
N ALA A 589 24.83 -7.37 0.67
CA ALA A 589 24.42 -6.01 1.00
C ALA A 589 23.29 -5.47 0.10
N MET A 590 22.61 -6.33 -0.66
CA MET A 590 21.62 -5.97 -1.68
C MET A 590 20.59 -4.96 -1.15
N THR A 591 19.92 -5.24 -0.02
CA THR A 591 18.88 -4.38 0.55
C THR A 591 19.40 -2.99 0.89
N LYS A 592 20.61 -2.91 1.50
CA LYS A 592 21.24 -1.64 1.87
C LYS A 592 21.60 -0.81 0.63
N LEU A 593 22.27 -1.43 -0.34
CA LEU A 593 22.69 -0.77 -1.58
C LEU A 593 21.49 -0.27 -2.38
N TRP A 594 20.43 -1.07 -2.44
CA TRP A 594 19.20 -0.70 -3.13
C TRP A 594 18.47 0.47 -2.45
N ALA A 595 18.46 0.49 -1.11
CA ALA A 595 17.89 1.62 -0.37
C ALA A 595 18.62 2.94 -0.69
N PHE A 596 19.95 2.95 -0.66
CA PHE A 596 20.71 4.14 -1.04
C PHE A 596 20.48 4.55 -2.49
N TYR A 597 20.50 3.58 -3.41
CA TYR A 597 20.28 3.83 -4.84
C TYR A 597 18.89 4.45 -5.11
N CYS A 598 17.82 3.88 -4.55
CA CYS A 598 16.47 4.41 -4.71
C CYS A 598 16.30 5.80 -4.10
N PHE A 599 16.90 6.07 -2.92
CA PHE A 599 16.88 7.41 -2.35
C PHE A 599 17.55 8.45 -3.25
N ILE A 600 18.73 8.12 -3.80
CA ILE A 600 19.47 9.02 -4.68
C ILE A 600 18.68 9.31 -5.95
N GLU A 601 18.14 8.26 -6.62
CA GLU A 601 17.31 8.42 -7.82
C GLU A 601 16.07 9.28 -7.54
N TRP A 602 15.36 9.00 -6.43
CA TRP A 602 14.19 9.77 -6.01
C TRP A 602 14.54 11.23 -5.73
N TYR A 603 15.64 11.49 -5.01
CA TYR A 603 16.08 12.85 -4.72
C TYR A 603 16.43 13.62 -5.99
N GLU A 604 17.12 12.96 -6.93
CA GLU A 604 17.40 13.55 -8.24
C GLU A 604 16.13 13.95 -8.98
N VAL A 605 15.11 13.09 -8.98
CA VAL A 605 13.83 13.33 -9.63
C VAL A 605 13.10 14.54 -9.02
N TYR A 606 12.96 14.54 -7.70
CA TYR A 606 12.11 15.54 -7.03
C TYR A 606 12.84 16.84 -6.69
N PHE A 607 14.13 16.79 -6.36
CA PHE A 607 14.84 17.96 -5.81
C PHE A 607 15.89 18.55 -6.76
N THR A 608 16.35 17.82 -7.76
CA THR A 608 17.31 18.35 -8.77
C THR A 608 16.69 18.55 -10.15
N GLY A 609 15.40 18.19 -10.35
CA GLY A 609 14.69 18.41 -11.60
C GLY A 609 15.01 17.40 -12.70
N LYS A 610 15.60 16.26 -12.39
CA LYS A 610 15.89 15.19 -13.35
C LYS A 610 14.65 14.30 -13.59
N ILE A 611 13.52 14.92 -13.87
CA ILE A 611 12.28 14.19 -14.21
C ILE A 611 12.49 13.40 -15.50
N PRO A 612 12.01 12.16 -15.59
CA PRO A 612 12.07 11.40 -16.84
C PRO A 612 11.36 12.13 -17.98
N PRO A 613 11.94 12.17 -19.20
CA PRO A 613 11.42 12.98 -20.31
C PRO A 613 10.06 12.50 -20.84
N ASP A 614 9.68 11.26 -20.57
CA ASP A 614 8.44 10.64 -21.05
C ASP A 614 7.28 10.75 -20.04
N LEU A 615 7.42 11.58 -18.99
CA LEU A 615 6.44 11.75 -17.91
C LEU A 615 5.78 13.12 -17.88
#